data_7603bb38936764631847a5a97e3762e7
#
_entry.id   7603bb38936764631847a5a97e3762e7
#
_cell.length_a   1.000
_cell.length_b   1.000
_cell.length_c   1.000
_cell.angle_alpha   90.00
_cell.angle_beta   90.00
_cell.angle_gamma   90.00
#
_symmetry.space_group_name_H-M   'P 1'
#
loop_
_entity.id
_entity.type
_entity.pdbx_description
1 polymer ?
#
loop_
_entity_poly.entity_id
_entity_poly.type
_entity_poly.pdbx_seq_one_letter_code
_entity_poly.pdbx_strand_id
1 'polypeptide(L)'
;MKILLVTRGSQGDVLPYLAIAAELERRGHEVTINLPQIFEETVKPYGFKYVLQQFDDIGGMIDSAAQNSHKFRPFLKWMRNVIDKQFDQLIPLLKEHDILVSTNSEFAVASIAEYCKKPLIRTAYAPFLPGKKIPPAVLPFPKPNPIITPAILWKLMNRMTNFMVKDTINNRAKYGLAPIRNFGYHAGERSYNYLLFSQHLGNIDPDWTFKWSIGGYCFNDTFQYDEKAYEEMISFVDSA
;
A
#
# COMPACT_ATOMS: atom_id res chain seq x y z
N MET A 1 3.27 20.52 -9.45
CA MET A 1 4.24 19.62 -8.79
C MET A 1 4.27 18.32 -9.57
N LYS A 2 5.42 17.64 -9.58
CA LYS A 2 5.55 16.30 -10.16
C LYS A 2 5.33 15.25 -9.05
N ILE A 3 4.31 14.43 -9.20
CA ILE A 3 3.87 13.49 -8.16
C ILE A 3 4.07 12.05 -8.68
N LEU A 4 4.80 11.24 -7.92
CA LEU A 4 4.93 9.82 -8.19
C LEU A 4 3.95 9.04 -7.30
N LEU A 5 2.98 8.39 -7.94
CA LEU A 5 2.05 7.46 -7.29
C LEU A 5 2.58 6.03 -7.45
N VAL A 6 2.66 5.29 -6.35
CA VAL A 6 3.14 3.89 -6.37
C VAL A 6 2.11 3.01 -5.67
N THR A 7 1.56 2.06 -6.39
CA THR A 7 0.56 1.13 -5.88
C THR A 7 0.83 -0.29 -6.33
N ARG A 8 0.46 -1.25 -5.50
CA ARG A 8 0.57 -2.69 -5.74
C ARG A 8 -0.57 -3.41 -5.03
N GLY A 9 -1.04 -4.47 -5.63
CA GLY A 9 -2.06 -5.33 -5.04
C GLY A 9 -3.16 -5.67 -6.03
N SER A 10 -4.37 -5.77 -5.53
CA SER A 10 -5.56 -6.06 -6.28
C SER A 10 -6.19 -4.79 -6.91
N GLN A 11 -7.32 -4.96 -7.58
CA GLN A 11 -8.13 -3.83 -8.05
C GLN A 11 -8.46 -2.84 -6.93
N GLY A 12 -8.74 -3.33 -5.71
CA GLY A 12 -9.01 -2.50 -4.54
C GLY A 12 -7.85 -1.60 -4.13
N ASP A 13 -6.62 -1.94 -4.50
CA ASP A 13 -5.43 -1.13 -4.24
C ASP A 13 -5.14 -0.15 -5.40
N VAL A 14 -5.44 -0.53 -6.63
CA VAL A 14 -5.08 0.22 -7.83
C VAL A 14 -6.15 1.25 -8.22
N LEU A 15 -7.44 0.86 -8.24
CA LEU A 15 -8.51 1.76 -8.66
C LEU A 15 -8.60 3.07 -7.86
N PRO A 16 -8.42 3.08 -6.52
CA PRO A 16 -8.36 4.33 -5.78
C PRO A 16 -7.22 5.25 -6.22
N TYR A 17 -6.09 4.67 -6.66
CA TYR A 17 -4.96 5.46 -7.16
C TYR A 17 -5.22 6.10 -8.51
N LEU A 18 -6.02 5.45 -9.37
CA LEU A 18 -6.47 6.05 -10.62
C LEU A 18 -7.38 7.27 -10.35
N ALA A 19 -8.29 7.15 -9.36
CA ALA A 19 -9.13 8.27 -8.95
C ALA A 19 -8.30 9.44 -8.36
N ILE A 20 -7.31 9.13 -7.52
CA ILE A 20 -6.38 10.13 -6.97
C ILE A 20 -5.58 10.80 -8.08
N ALA A 21 -5.09 10.03 -9.06
CA ALA A 21 -4.35 10.56 -10.20
C ALA A 21 -5.20 11.54 -11.02
N ALA A 22 -6.43 11.16 -11.36
CA ALA A 22 -7.35 12.00 -12.10
C ALA A 22 -7.60 13.35 -11.40
N GLU A 23 -7.85 13.32 -10.10
CA GLU A 23 -8.08 14.54 -9.33
C GLU A 23 -6.82 15.40 -9.21
N LEU A 24 -5.64 14.80 -9.05
CA LEU A 24 -4.39 15.53 -9.00
C LEU A 24 -4.06 16.21 -10.34
N GLU A 25 -4.29 15.54 -11.48
CA GLU A 25 -4.13 16.15 -12.81
C GLU A 25 -5.15 17.25 -13.05
N ARG A 26 -6.42 17.05 -12.66
CA ARG A 26 -7.43 18.09 -12.71
C ARG A 26 -7.05 19.37 -11.94
N ARG A 27 -6.24 19.20 -10.87
CA ARG A 27 -5.67 20.31 -10.09
C ARG A 27 -4.37 20.89 -10.68
N GLY A 28 -3.94 20.42 -11.84
CA GLY A 28 -2.77 20.94 -12.54
C GLY A 28 -1.43 20.38 -12.04
N HIS A 29 -1.43 19.18 -11.44
CA HIS A 29 -0.21 18.46 -11.11
C HIS A 29 0.18 17.52 -12.24
N GLU A 30 1.48 17.29 -12.40
CA GLU A 30 2.02 16.26 -13.30
C GLU A 30 2.11 14.94 -12.52
N VAL A 31 1.36 13.93 -12.94
CA VAL A 31 1.28 12.66 -12.25
C VAL A 31 1.95 11.54 -13.05
N THR A 32 2.72 10.71 -12.38
CA THR A 32 3.23 9.45 -12.92
C THR A 32 2.79 8.32 -12.00
N ILE A 33 2.16 7.28 -12.55
CA ILE A 33 1.73 6.11 -11.77
C ILE A 33 2.68 4.94 -12.03
N ASN A 34 3.21 4.35 -10.97
CA ASN A 34 3.90 3.06 -11.01
C ASN A 34 2.98 1.98 -10.46
N LEU A 35 2.59 1.03 -11.30
CA LEU A 35 1.57 0.02 -11.00
C LEU A 35 1.93 -1.34 -11.61
N PRO A 36 1.29 -2.46 -11.13
CA PRO A 36 1.51 -3.79 -11.67
C PRO A 36 1.17 -3.89 -13.15
N GLN A 37 1.93 -4.69 -13.90
CA GLN A 37 1.74 -4.88 -15.33
C GLN A 37 0.34 -5.38 -15.71
N ILE A 38 -0.30 -6.19 -14.85
CA ILE A 38 -1.66 -6.71 -15.11
C ILE A 38 -2.71 -5.62 -15.22
N PHE A 39 -2.44 -4.39 -14.75
CA PHE A 39 -3.35 -3.24 -14.83
C PHE A 39 -3.02 -2.29 -15.98
N GLU A 40 -2.14 -2.68 -16.90
CA GLU A 40 -1.78 -1.83 -18.05
C GLU A 40 -3.01 -1.45 -18.87
N GLU A 41 -3.86 -2.41 -19.22
CA GLU A 41 -5.09 -2.15 -19.99
C GLU A 41 -6.10 -1.31 -19.20
N THR A 42 -6.07 -1.38 -17.88
CA THR A 42 -6.94 -0.58 -17.00
C THR A 42 -6.50 0.89 -16.95
N VAL A 43 -5.20 1.18 -17.00
CA VAL A 43 -4.68 2.55 -16.88
C VAL A 43 -4.64 3.30 -18.19
N LYS A 44 -4.47 2.61 -19.32
CA LYS A 44 -4.38 3.22 -20.67
C LYS A 44 -5.51 4.20 -21.01
N PRO A 45 -6.80 3.89 -20.74
CA PRO A 45 -7.90 4.79 -21.08
C PRO A 45 -7.86 6.16 -20.39
N TYR A 46 -7.15 6.27 -19.25
CA TYR A 46 -7.05 7.52 -18.50
C TYR A 46 -6.03 8.50 -19.08
N GLY A 47 -5.13 8.04 -19.95
CA GLY A 47 -4.10 8.89 -20.55
C GLY A 47 -3.00 9.33 -19.60
N PHE A 48 -2.92 8.78 -18.39
CA PHE A 48 -1.88 9.11 -17.42
C PHE A 48 -0.49 8.66 -17.90
N LYS A 49 0.54 9.38 -17.48
CA LYS A 49 1.91 8.86 -17.55
C LYS A 49 2.05 7.70 -16.55
N TYR A 50 2.43 6.53 -17.03
CA TYR A 50 2.60 5.37 -16.17
C TYR A 50 3.90 4.62 -16.44
N VAL A 51 4.35 3.90 -15.43
CA VAL A 51 5.51 3.02 -15.46
C VAL A 51 5.09 1.67 -14.88
N LEU A 52 5.23 0.62 -15.66
CA LEU A 52 4.89 -0.72 -15.22
C LEU A 52 5.96 -1.27 -14.27
N GLN A 53 5.53 -1.96 -13.24
CA GLN A 53 6.42 -2.68 -12.33
C GLN A 53 6.98 -3.91 -13.03
N GLN A 54 8.32 -4.00 -13.11
CA GLN A 54 9.02 -5.04 -13.87
C GLN A 54 9.05 -6.42 -13.19
N PHE A 55 8.46 -6.56 -12.02
CA PHE A 55 8.70 -7.69 -11.13
C PHE A 55 7.42 -8.20 -10.46
N ASP A 56 6.28 -7.92 -11.06
CA ASP A 56 5.01 -8.24 -10.45
C ASP A 56 4.41 -9.50 -11.07
N ASP A 57 4.61 -10.61 -10.38
CA ASP A 57 3.85 -11.84 -10.59
C ASP A 57 2.90 -12.07 -9.39
N ILE A 58 2.07 -11.05 -9.13
CA ILE A 58 1.01 -11.17 -8.10
C ILE A 58 0.06 -12.31 -8.47
N GLY A 59 -0.28 -12.47 -9.75
CA GLY A 59 -1.14 -13.54 -10.23
C GLY A 59 -0.57 -14.91 -9.88
N GLY A 60 0.65 -15.19 -10.28
CA GLY A 60 1.32 -16.44 -9.98
C GLY A 60 1.55 -16.66 -8.48
N MET A 61 1.73 -15.59 -7.70
CA MET A 61 1.83 -15.69 -6.25
C MET A 61 0.48 -16.04 -5.59
N ILE A 62 -0.62 -15.40 -6.00
CA ILE A 62 -1.97 -15.68 -5.49
C ILE A 62 -2.36 -17.12 -5.84
N ASP A 63 -2.13 -17.55 -7.07
CA ASP A 63 -2.40 -18.91 -7.52
C ASP A 63 -1.57 -19.95 -6.76
N SER A 64 -0.29 -19.67 -6.54
CA SER A 64 0.59 -20.55 -5.78
C SER A 64 0.26 -20.59 -4.29
N ALA A 65 -0.22 -19.50 -3.71
CA ALA A 65 -0.69 -19.42 -2.33
C ALA A 65 -2.03 -20.13 -2.15
N ALA A 66 -2.94 -20.00 -3.10
CA ALA A 66 -4.24 -20.66 -3.10
C ALA A 66 -4.11 -22.19 -3.22
N GLN A 67 -3.13 -22.68 -4.04
CA GLN A 67 -2.90 -24.10 -4.27
C GLN A 67 -2.06 -24.79 -3.18
N ASN A 68 -1.29 -24.05 -2.38
CA ASN A 68 -0.35 -24.61 -1.42
C ASN A 68 -0.17 -23.71 -0.18
N SER A 69 -1.07 -23.87 0.79
CA SER A 69 -1.04 -23.16 2.08
C SER A 69 0.24 -23.33 2.92
N HIS A 70 1.18 -24.18 2.50
CA HIS A 70 2.39 -24.50 3.25
C HIS A 70 3.67 -23.82 2.73
N LYS A 71 3.60 -22.91 1.75
CA LYS A 71 4.81 -22.35 1.12
C LYS A 71 5.11 -20.92 1.55
N PHE A 72 5.42 -20.73 2.82
CA PHE A 72 5.93 -19.43 3.33
C PHE A 72 7.28 -19.03 2.69
N ARG A 73 8.15 -20.00 2.34
CA ARG A 73 9.46 -19.71 1.72
C ARG A 73 9.39 -19.06 0.34
N PRO A 74 8.55 -19.55 -0.61
CA PRO A 74 8.36 -18.87 -1.90
C PRO A 74 7.85 -17.44 -1.76
N PHE A 75 6.89 -17.20 -0.87
CA PHE A 75 6.39 -15.87 -0.56
C PHE A 75 7.51 -14.93 -0.06
N LEU A 76 8.36 -15.39 0.86
CA LEU A 76 9.50 -14.59 1.33
C LEU A 76 10.48 -14.29 0.19
N LYS A 77 10.78 -15.28 -0.67
CA LYS A 77 11.67 -15.08 -1.81
C LYS A 77 11.11 -14.05 -2.79
N TRP A 78 9.83 -14.16 -3.10
CA TRP A 78 9.14 -13.19 -3.95
C TRP A 78 9.19 -11.79 -3.34
N MET A 79 8.82 -11.62 -2.06
CA MET A 79 8.84 -10.33 -1.38
C MET A 79 10.22 -9.67 -1.39
N ARG A 80 11.29 -10.45 -1.17
CA ARG A 80 12.67 -9.97 -1.23
C ARG A 80 13.03 -9.46 -2.60
N ASN A 81 12.68 -10.22 -3.64
CA ASN A 81 12.88 -9.78 -5.02
C ASN A 81 12.13 -8.49 -5.33
N VAL A 82 10.89 -8.38 -4.88
CA VAL A 82 10.10 -7.14 -5.01
C VAL A 82 10.80 -5.96 -4.35
N ILE A 83 11.28 -6.13 -3.11
CA ILE A 83 11.97 -5.07 -2.37
C ILE A 83 13.22 -4.59 -3.08
N ASP A 84 14.08 -5.51 -3.55
CA ASP A 84 15.30 -5.17 -4.27
C ASP A 84 14.96 -4.37 -5.53
N LYS A 85 14.01 -4.85 -6.31
CA LYS A 85 13.54 -4.20 -7.53
C LYS A 85 12.91 -2.82 -7.27
N GLN A 86 12.23 -2.62 -6.13
CA GLN A 86 11.71 -1.31 -5.75
C GLN A 86 12.83 -0.27 -5.62
N PHE A 87 13.94 -0.61 -4.98
CA PHE A 87 15.08 0.31 -4.90
C PHE A 87 15.63 0.65 -6.28
N ASP A 88 15.79 -0.34 -7.15
CA ASP A 88 16.35 -0.15 -8.49
C ASP A 88 15.44 0.71 -9.37
N GLN A 89 14.12 0.50 -9.32
CA GLN A 89 13.15 1.18 -10.19
C GLN A 89 12.71 2.54 -9.63
N LEU A 90 12.41 2.62 -8.34
CA LEU A 90 11.78 3.82 -7.78
C LEU A 90 12.77 4.94 -7.46
N ILE A 91 14.05 4.64 -7.19
CA ILE A 91 15.05 5.69 -6.92
C ILE A 91 15.22 6.62 -8.12
N PRO A 92 15.49 6.14 -9.35
CA PRO A 92 15.60 7.04 -10.50
C PRO A 92 14.29 7.80 -10.77
N LEU A 93 13.14 7.13 -10.68
CA LEU A 93 11.84 7.79 -10.86
C LEU A 93 11.61 8.90 -9.83
N LEU A 94 11.83 8.63 -8.54
CA LEU A 94 11.57 9.61 -7.48
C LEU A 94 12.51 10.82 -7.54
N LYS A 95 13.72 10.67 -8.06
CA LYS A 95 14.64 11.82 -8.26
C LYS A 95 14.05 12.87 -9.20
N GLU A 96 13.24 12.46 -10.18
CA GLU A 96 12.58 13.33 -11.15
C GLU A 96 11.24 13.91 -10.65
N HIS A 97 10.79 13.50 -9.46
CA HIS A 97 9.52 13.90 -8.87
C HIS A 97 9.73 14.68 -7.57
N ASP A 98 8.71 15.45 -7.17
CA ASP A 98 8.76 16.30 -5.99
C ASP A 98 8.33 15.54 -4.72
N ILE A 99 7.42 14.59 -4.87
CA ILE A 99 6.78 13.85 -3.78
C ILE A 99 6.44 12.43 -4.21
N LEU A 100 6.49 11.52 -3.25
CA LEU A 100 6.04 10.13 -3.37
C LEU A 100 4.74 9.91 -2.62
N VAL A 101 3.76 9.34 -3.29
CA VAL A 101 2.52 8.83 -2.66
C VAL A 101 2.46 7.33 -2.89
N SER A 102 2.29 6.55 -1.83
CA SER A 102 2.39 5.09 -1.93
C SER A 102 1.42 4.38 -1.02
N THR A 103 0.97 3.19 -1.41
CA THR A 103 0.25 2.28 -0.52
C THR A 103 1.15 1.81 0.63
N ASN A 104 0.55 1.40 1.72
CA ASN A 104 1.29 0.86 2.86
C ASN A 104 1.86 -0.56 2.62
N SER A 105 1.46 -1.21 1.53
CA SER A 105 1.99 -2.51 1.08
C SER A 105 3.35 -2.40 0.36
N GLU A 106 3.80 -1.20 0.03
CA GLU A 106 5.10 -0.96 -0.59
C GLU A 106 6.21 -0.81 0.46
N PHE A 107 7.01 -1.87 0.62
CA PHE A 107 7.91 -2.00 1.78
C PHE A 107 9.19 -1.16 1.70
N ALA A 108 9.67 -0.81 0.51
CA ALA A 108 10.92 -0.06 0.36
C ALA A 108 10.73 1.46 0.36
N VAL A 109 9.51 1.96 0.11
CA VAL A 109 9.24 3.38 -0.19
C VAL A 109 9.68 4.35 0.88
N ALA A 110 9.56 4.02 2.17
CA ALA A 110 10.00 4.90 3.24
C ALA A 110 11.53 5.10 3.23
N SER A 111 12.28 4.03 2.95
CA SER A 111 13.74 4.09 2.81
C SER A 111 14.16 4.81 1.51
N ILE A 112 13.43 4.60 0.42
CA ILE A 112 13.67 5.27 -0.86
C ILE A 112 13.41 6.78 -0.75
N ALA A 113 12.30 7.17 -0.13
CA ALA A 113 11.96 8.57 0.11
C ALA A 113 13.01 9.25 1.02
N GLU A 114 13.51 8.54 2.04
CA GLU A 114 14.59 9.01 2.89
C GLU A 114 15.88 9.21 2.12
N TYR A 115 16.29 8.25 1.30
CA TYR A 115 17.48 8.33 0.45
C TYR A 115 17.40 9.49 -0.54
N CYS A 116 16.27 9.65 -1.22
CA CYS A 116 16.03 10.72 -2.19
C CYS A 116 15.76 12.08 -1.52
N LYS A 117 15.62 12.14 -0.19
CA LYS A 117 15.23 13.34 0.58
C LYS A 117 13.92 13.96 0.08
N LYS A 118 12.95 13.12 -0.28
CA LYS A 118 11.64 13.54 -0.78
C LYS A 118 10.56 13.29 0.27
N PRO A 119 9.51 14.14 0.32
CA PRO A 119 8.34 13.89 1.15
C PRO A 119 7.63 12.61 0.72
N LEU A 120 7.02 11.92 1.70
CA LEU A 120 6.26 10.69 1.49
C LEU A 120 4.88 10.81 2.12
N ILE A 121 3.86 10.55 1.33
CA ILE A 121 2.50 10.27 1.80
C ILE A 121 2.26 8.77 1.65
N ARG A 122 1.88 8.09 2.74
CA ARG A 122 1.46 6.69 2.71
C ARG A 122 -0.04 6.61 2.89
N THR A 123 -0.68 5.86 2.02
CA THR A 123 -2.12 5.60 2.11
C THR A 123 -2.38 4.23 2.75
N ALA A 124 -3.45 4.13 3.50
CA ALA A 124 -3.89 2.88 4.09
C ALA A 124 -5.41 2.73 3.95
N TYR A 125 -5.85 1.59 3.45
CA TYR A 125 -7.29 1.25 3.28
C TYR A 125 -7.91 0.65 4.53
N ALA A 126 -7.09 0.38 5.54
CA ALA A 126 -7.48 -0.14 6.84
C ALA A 126 -6.49 0.36 7.91
N PRO A 127 -6.81 0.26 9.21
CA PRO A 127 -5.96 0.75 10.30
C PRO A 127 -4.73 -0.14 10.53
N PHE A 128 -3.83 -0.21 9.57
CA PHE A 128 -2.60 -1.02 9.60
C PHE A 128 -1.39 -0.33 10.22
N LEU A 129 -1.57 0.77 10.90
CA LEU A 129 -0.47 1.45 11.59
C LEU A 129 -0.25 0.82 12.98
N PRO A 130 1.01 0.64 13.41
CA PRO A 130 1.31 0.12 14.75
C PRO A 130 0.66 0.95 15.84
N GLY A 131 0.01 0.29 16.79
CA GLY A 131 -0.71 0.93 17.89
C GLY A 131 -0.52 0.19 19.21
N LYS A 132 -1.24 0.63 20.25
CA LYS A 132 -1.22 0.03 21.58
C LYS A 132 -2.59 -0.43 22.06
N LYS A 133 -3.65 0.20 21.61
CA LYS A 133 -5.03 -0.05 22.08
C LYS A 133 -5.86 -0.85 21.09
N ILE A 134 -5.55 -0.74 19.81
CA ILE A 134 -6.27 -1.45 18.73
C ILE A 134 -5.38 -2.57 18.19
N PRO A 135 -5.86 -3.82 18.15
CA PRO A 135 -5.08 -4.95 17.65
C PRO A 135 -4.86 -4.83 16.12
N PRO A 136 -3.81 -5.46 15.57
CA PRO A 136 -3.60 -5.54 14.13
C PRO A 136 -4.81 -6.19 13.45
N ALA A 137 -5.38 -5.52 12.42
CA ALA A 137 -6.58 -5.98 11.72
C ALA A 137 -6.41 -7.34 10.99
N VAL A 138 -5.18 -7.75 10.71
CA VAL A 138 -4.88 -9.01 10.02
C VAL A 138 -4.86 -10.25 10.94
N LEU A 139 -4.96 -10.04 12.25
CA LEU A 139 -4.97 -11.16 13.19
C LEU A 139 -6.40 -11.55 13.55
N PRO A 140 -6.76 -12.83 13.49
CA PRO A 140 -8.11 -13.30 13.76
C PRO A 140 -8.41 -13.41 15.28
N PHE A 141 -8.15 -12.34 16.04
CA PHE A 141 -8.47 -12.29 17.46
C PHE A 141 -9.71 -11.44 17.69
N PRO A 142 -10.90 -12.05 17.71
CA PRO A 142 -12.16 -11.30 17.71
C PRO A 142 -12.52 -10.67 19.05
N LYS A 143 -11.80 -10.99 20.15
CA LYS A 143 -12.16 -10.48 21.49
C LYS A 143 -10.92 -10.00 22.26
N PRO A 144 -11.06 -8.91 23.04
CA PRO A 144 -10.03 -8.49 23.96
C PRO A 144 -9.69 -9.63 24.93
N ASN A 145 -8.41 -9.97 25.02
CA ASN A 145 -7.91 -10.94 25.98
C ASN A 145 -7.03 -10.18 27.00
N PRO A 146 -7.27 -10.34 28.31
CA PRO A 146 -6.51 -9.62 29.33
C PRO A 146 -5.02 -9.98 29.35
N ILE A 147 -4.65 -11.14 28.82
CA ILE A 147 -3.26 -11.61 28.76
C ILE A 147 -2.59 -11.16 27.45
N ILE A 148 -3.31 -11.28 26.33
CA ILE A 148 -2.80 -10.95 24.99
C ILE A 148 -3.31 -9.56 24.61
N THR A 149 -2.60 -8.53 25.06
CA THR A 149 -2.96 -7.14 24.77
C THR A 149 -2.64 -6.75 23.31
N PRO A 150 -3.31 -5.73 22.75
CA PRO A 150 -2.97 -5.19 21.42
C PRO A 150 -1.49 -4.84 21.27
N ALA A 151 -0.87 -4.31 22.32
CA ALA A 151 0.55 -3.98 22.33
C ALA A 151 1.47 -5.22 22.13
N ILE A 152 1.08 -6.36 22.74
CA ILE A 152 1.81 -7.63 22.56
C ILE A 152 1.63 -8.12 21.12
N LEU A 153 0.42 -8.05 20.58
CA LEU A 153 0.13 -8.44 19.20
C LEU A 153 0.91 -7.58 18.19
N TRP A 154 0.98 -6.27 18.41
CA TRP A 154 1.78 -5.37 17.58
C TRP A 154 3.29 -5.65 17.71
N LYS A 155 3.79 -5.98 18.91
CA LYS A 155 5.19 -6.38 19.09
C LYS A 155 5.52 -7.66 18.29
N LEU A 156 4.61 -8.65 18.31
CA LEU A 156 4.75 -9.88 17.52
C LEU A 156 4.68 -9.59 16.02
N MET A 157 3.69 -8.81 15.59
CA MET A 157 3.51 -8.40 14.19
C MET A 157 4.76 -7.66 13.69
N ASN A 158 5.26 -6.69 14.44
CA ASN A 158 6.45 -5.95 14.06
C ASN A 158 7.69 -6.85 13.94
N ARG A 159 7.83 -7.84 14.83
CA ARG A 159 8.92 -8.82 14.74
C ARG A 159 8.81 -9.68 13.47
N MET A 160 7.60 -10.13 13.17
CA MET A 160 7.32 -10.87 11.94
C MET A 160 7.56 -10.01 10.69
N THR A 161 7.04 -8.79 10.68
CA THR A 161 7.26 -7.84 9.58
C THR A 161 8.75 -7.54 9.38
N ASN A 162 9.50 -7.27 10.45
CA ASN A 162 10.94 -7.05 10.36
C ASN A 162 11.68 -8.24 9.74
N PHE A 163 11.27 -9.47 10.07
CA PHE A 163 11.83 -10.67 9.46
C PHE A 163 11.48 -10.76 7.97
N MET A 164 10.23 -10.47 7.61
CA MET A 164 9.75 -10.51 6.23
C MET A 164 10.46 -9.47 5.36
N VAL A 165 10.62 -8.24 5.86
CA VAL A 165 11.25 -7.12 5.13
C VAL A 165 12.74 -6.95 5.44
N LYS A 166 13.40 -8.02 5.88
CA LYS A 166 14.82 -7.99 6.24
C LYS A 166 15.69 -7.37 5.14
N ASP A 167 15.35 -7.60 3.90
CA ASP A 167 16.11 -7.08 2.77
C ASP A 167 15.93 -5.57 2.60
N THR A 168 14.76 -4.99 2.92
CA THR A 168 14.63 -3.53 3.04
C THR A 168 15.62 -2.99 4.06
N ILE A 169 15.71 -3.65 5.23
CA ILE A 169 16.61 -3.23 6.31
C ILE A 169 18.06 -3.34 5.87
N ASN A 170 18.43 -4.43 5.18
CA ASN A 170 19.79 -4.67 4.68
C ASN A 170 20.16 -3.71 3.54
N ASN A 171 19.24 -3.42 2.61
CA ASN A 171 19.48 -2.53 1.49
C ASN A 171 19.75 -1.09 1.95
N ARG A 172 19.22 -0.66 3.10
CA ARG A 172 19.51 0.66 3.66
C ARG A 172 21.01 0.93 3.78
N ALA A 173 21.78 -0.06 4.22
CA ALA A 173 23.24 0.06 4.33
C ALA A 173 23.91 0.31 2.97
N LYS A 174 23.43 -0.31 1.88
CA LYS A 174 23.95 -0.08 0.52
C LYS A 174 23.78 1.38 0.07
N TYR A 175 22.76 2.05 0.59
CA TYR A 175 22.44 3.45 0.28
C TYR A 175 22.92 4.44 1.36
N GLY A 176 23.75 4.00 2.32
CA GLY A 176 24.28 4.85 3.37
C GLY A 176 23.24 5.34 4.40
N LEU A 177 22.10 4.68 4.48
CA LEU A 177 21.05 5.01 5.43
C LEU A 177 21.30 4.32 6.78
N ALA A 178 20.95 5.01 7.88
CA ALA A 178 21.04 4.44 9.22
C ALA A 178 20.18 3.17 9.37
N PRO A 179 20.63 2.19 10.14
CA PRO A 179 19.85 0.99 10.41
C PRO A 179 18.56 1.32 11.17
N ILE A 180 17.49 0.57 10.89
CA ILE A 180 16.22 0.70 11.57
C ILE A 180 15.94 -0.54 12.43
N ARG A 181 15.36 -0.33 13.63
CA ARG A 181 15.01 -1.42 14.55
C ARG A 181 13.59 -1.93 14.35
N ASN A 182 12.70 -1.05 13.89
CA ASN A 182 11.29 -1.34 13.73
C ASN A 182 10.80 -0.72 12.43
N PHE A 183 10.53 -1.58 11.45
CA PHE A 183 10.10 -1.16 10.13
C PHE A 183 8.77 -0.40 10.15
N GLY A 184 7.77 -0.93 10.85
CA GLY A 184 6.43 -0.33 10.86
C GLY A 184 6.42 1.08 11.48
N TYR A 185 7.14 1.27 12.60
CA TYR A 185 7.30 2.59 13.21
C TYR A 185 8.10 3.54 12.32
N HIS A 186 9.23 3.09 11.80
CA HIS A 186 10.03 3.91 10.89
C HIS A 186 9.21 4.40 9.70
N ALA A 187 8.48 3.50 9.06
CA ALA A 187 7.65 3.85 7.92
C ALA A 187 6.52 4.82 8.30
N GLY A 188 5.89 4.63 9.46
CA GLY A 188 4.86 5.54 9.98
C GLY A 188 5.38 6.94 10.30
N GLU A 189 6.54 7.03 10.96
CA GLU A 189 7.15 8.31 11.36
C GLU A 189 7.71 9.11 10.18
N ARG A 190 8.21 8.42 9.15
CA ARG A 190 8.80 9.04 7.94
C ARG A 190 7.77 9.54 6.94
N SER A 191 6.49 9.22 7.13
CA SER A 191 5.42 9.55 6.22
C SER A 191 4.33 10.40 6.85
N TYR A 192 3.57 11.09 6.02
CA TYR A 192 2.23 11.52 6.34
C TYR A 192 1.28 10.36 5.98
N ASN A 193 0.52 9.86 6.97
CA ASN A 193 -0.34 8.70 6.77
C ASN A 193 -1.76 9.15 6.42
N TYR A 194 -2.17 8.95 5.18
CA TYR A 194 -3.49 9.33 4.69
C TYR A 194 -4.39 8.10 4.64
N LEU A 195 -5.44 8.09 5.48
CA LEU A 195 -6.30 6.94 5.69
C LEU A 195 -7.48 7.00 4.72
N LEU A 196 -7.52 6.04 3.79
CA LEU A 196 -8.54 5.91 2.75
C LEU A 196 -9.68 4.97 3.19
N PHE A 197 -10.18 5.18 4.40
CA PHE A 197 -11.34 4.47 4.92
C PHE A 197 -12.21 5.39 5.77
N SER A 198 -13.46 5.00 5.97
CA SER A 198 -14.40 5.75 6.81
C SER A 198 -14.07 5.54 8.29
N GLN A 199 -14.09 6.61 9.08
CA GLN A 199 -13.99 6.52 10.54
C GLN A 199 -15.07 5.64 11.19
N HIS A 200 -16.18 5.38 10.49
CA HIS A 200 -17.25 4.49 10.97
C HIS A 200 -16.90 3.00 10.80
N LEU A 201 -15.95 2.66 9.92
CA LEU A 201 -15.57 1.28 9.62
C LEU A 201 -14.21 0.89 10.23
N GLY A 202 -13.44 1.85 10.70
CA GLY A 202 -12.12 1.60 11.28
C GLY A 202 -11.85 2.48 12.48
N ASN A 203 -11.51 1.86 13.60
CA ASN A 203 -11.09 2.59 14.78
C ASN A 203 -9.65 3.08 14.62
N ILE A 204 -9.39 4.29 15.07
CA ILE A 204 -8.06 4.89 15.12
C ILE A 204 -7.52 4.71 16.53
N ASP A 205 -6.29 4.21 16.63
CA ASP A 205 -5.63 4.09 17.94
C ASP A 205 -5.32 5.50 18.48
N PRO A 206 -5.90 5.88 19.62
CA PRO A 206 -5.71 7.23 20.17
C PRO A 206 -4.27 7.51 20.60
N ASP A 207 -3.44 6.48 20.72
CA ASP A 207 -2.03 6.60 21.08
C ASP A 207 -1.10 6.72 19.85
N TRP A 208 -1.64 6.88 18.62
CA TRP A 208 -0.82 7.14 17.45
C TRP A 208 -0.10 8.47 17.53
N THR A 209 1.22 8.41 17.43
CA THR A 209 2.09 9.59 17.38
C THR A 209 2.43 10.01 15.95
N PHE A 210 2.03 9.21 14.97
CA PHE A 210 2.24 9.48 13.55
C PHE A 210 1.41 10.66 13.05
N LYS A 211 1.92 11.36 12.05
CA LYS A 211 1.12 12.35 11.32
C LYS A 211 0.12 11.63 10.45
N TRP A 212 -1.16 11.92 10.60
CA TRP A 212 -2.23 11.27 9.84
C TRP A 212 -3.46 12.16 9.64
N SER A 213 -4.26 11.79 8.64
CA SER A 213 -5.63 12.27 8.47
C SER A 213 -6.49 11.21 7.80
N ILE A 214 -7.81 11.32 7.93
CA ILE A 214 -8.79 10.47 7.26
C ILE A 214 -9.29 11.21 6.03
N GLY A 215 -9.21 10.55 4.86
CA GLY A 215 -9.74 11.06 3.60
C GLY A 215 -11.05 10.40 3.15
N GLY A 216 -11.44 9.30 3.81
CA GLY A 216 -12.54 8.49 3.33
C GLY A 216 -12.17 7.64 2.11
N TYR A 217 -13.17 7.03 1.47
CA TYR A 217 -12.95 6.23 0.27
C TYR A 217 -12.77 7.09 -0.96
N CYS A 218 -11.89 6.65 -1.86
CA CYS A 218 -11.77 7.21 -3.21
C CYS A 218 -12.67 6.42 -4.14
N PHE A 219 -13.73 7.04 -4.63
CA PHE A 219 -14.58 6.48 -5.65
C PHE A 219 -14.04 6.85 -7.02
N ASN A 220 -14.07 5.89 -7.93
CA ASN A 220 -13.70 6.12 -9.32
C ASN A 220 -14.99 6.24 -10.15
N ASP A 221 -15.46 7.47 -10.31
CA ASP A 221 -16.70 7.77 -11.05
C ASP A 221 -16.55 7.55 -12.57
N THR A 222 -15.35 7.28 -13.04
CA THR A 222 -15.08 6.99 -14.47
C THR A 222 -15.16 5.50 -14.80
N PHE A 223 -15.49 4.65 -13.82
CA PHE A 223 -15.71 3.24 -14.07
C PHE A 223 -16.97 3.08 -14.93
N GLN A 224 -16.78 2.69 -16.18
CA GLN A 224 -17.91 2.35 -17.04
C GLN A 224 -18.51 1.02 -16.57
N TYR A 225 -19.71 1.07 -16.07
CA TYR A 225 -20.49 -0.13 -15.78
C TYR A 225 -20.89 -0.78 -17.11
N ASP A 226 -20.88 -2.08 -17.15
CA ASP A 226 -21.67 -2.82 -18.13
C ASP A 226 -23.16 -2.54 -17.81
N GLU A 227 -23.80 -1.68 -18.61
CA GLU A 227 -25.20 -1.25 -18.39
C GLU A 227 -26.11 -2.45 -18.25
N LYS A 228 -25.90 -3.50 -19.04
CA LYS A 228 -26.70 -4.71 -19.01
C LYS A 228 -26.53 -5.46 -17.68
N ALA A 229 -25.29 -5.63 -17.21
CA ALA A 229 -25.03 -6.27 -15.92
C ALA A 229 -25.58 -5.46 -14.76
N TYR A 230 -25.58 -4.13 -14.86
CA TYR A 230 -26.17 -3.25 -13.89
C TYR A 230 -27.71 -3.38 -13.85
N GLU A 231 -28.38 -3.39 -15.01
CA GLU A 231 -29.84 -3.60 -15.10
C GLU A 231 -30.26 -4.98 -14.59
N GLU A 232 -29.49 -6.04 -14.91
CA GLU A 232 -29.74 -7.39 -14.37
C GLU A 232 -29.62 -7.41 -12.82
N MET A 233 -28.62 -6.71 -12.27
CA MET A 233 -28.44 -6.59 -10.81
C MET A 233 -29.60 -5.84 -10.15
N ILE A 234 -30.03 -4.70 -10.72
CA ILE A 234 -31.19 -3.94 -10.20
C ILE A 234 -32.46 -4.78 -10.28
N SER A 235 -32.72 -5.44 -11.39
CA SER A 235 -33.88 -6.33 -11.54
C SER A 235 -33.88 -7.46 -10.50
N PHE A 236 -32.71 -8.02 -10.18
CA PHE A 236 -32.57 -9.03 -9.13
C PHE A 236 -32.91 -8.46 -7.74
N VAL A 237 -32.40 -7.29 -7.41
CA VAL A 237 -32.67 -6.63 -6.12
C VAL A 237 -34.15 -6.28 -5.96
N ASP A 238 -34.78 -5.77 -7.02
CA ASP A 238 -36.20 -5.38 -6.99
C ASP A 238 -37.14 -6.59 -6.96
N SER A 239 -36.65 -7.80 -7.31
CA SER A 239 -37.41 -9.04 -7.26
C SER A 239 -37.32 -9.78 -5.92
N ALA A 240 -36.46 -9.33 -4.98
CA ALA A 240 -36.22 -9.95 -3.67
C ALA A 240 -37.07 -9.35 -2.57
#